data_191fe77b3227b2032815463ec84aedeb
#
_entry.id   191fe77b3227b2032815463ec84aedeb
#
_cell.length_a   1.000
_cell.length_b   1.000
_cell.length_c   1.000
_cell.angle_alpha   90.00
_cell.angle_beta   90.00
_cell.angle_gamma   90.00
#
_symmetry.space_group_name_H-M   'P 1'
#
loop_
_entity.id
_entity.type
_entity.pdbx_description
1 polymer ?
#
loop_
_entity_poly.entity_id
_entity_poly.type
_entity_poly.pdbx_seq_one_letter_code
_entity_poly.pdbx_strand_id
1 'polypeptide(L)'
;MIQMIKSPIANPIMWRQKYLLSGIVVTLGAVSLIISNIEIIASMFTKVFQIATWESMEGALLIFGLRLTDVPIGTLKTVLMVRGVRTWATLLGLLEVTIWITAMGRVMGQLDNPWNIAGYALGYGAGTWLGMWIESRLAFGSVEVHTISLTKSTQVAEAIRAAGYGVTQLQGFGESGPVCIVGTIAERKHLDGLLKKIHEVDPVAFITVDDTRKVIGGHRPGK
;
A
#
# COMPACT_ATOMS: atom_id res chain seq x y z
N MET A 1 -23.40 23.87 -60.15
CA MET A 1 -22.01 24.28 -60.22
C MET A 1 -21.49 24.38 -58.79
N ILE A 2 -21.03 23.23 -58.25
CA ILE A 2 -20.59 23.11 -56.84
C ILE A 2 -19.07 22.84 -56.91
N GLN A 3 -18.28 23.86 -56.58
CA GLN A 3 -16.84 23.68 -56.42
C GLN A 3 -16.56 22.95 -55.12
N MET A 4 -16.04 21.72 -55.20
CA MET A 4 -15.43 21.00 -54.09
C MET A 4 -14.10 21.63 -53.73
N ILE A 5 -14.02 22.23 -52.56
CA ILE A 5 -12.76 22.69 -51.96
C ILE A 5 -12.01 21.46 -51.50
N LYS A 6 -10.97 21.06 -52.26
CA LYS A 6 -9.98 20.05 -51.83
C LYS A 6 -9.13 20.65 -50.71
N SER A 7 -9.34 20.26 -49.48
CA SER A 7 -8.38 20.49 -48.37
C SER A 7 -7.11 19.64 -48.65
N PRO A 8 -5.90 20.19 -48.48
CA PRO A 8 -4.68 19.39 -48.65
C PRO A 8 -4.61 18.40 -47.46
N ILE A 9 -4.72 17.11 -47.80
CA ILE A 9 -4.51 16.01 -46.83
C ILE A 9 -3.03 16.09 -46.41
N ALA A 10 -2.79 16.62 -45.21
CA ALA A 10 -1.48 16.67 -44.62
C ALA A 10 -0.96 15.23 -44.43
N ASN A 11 0.18 14.94 -45.03
CA ASN A 11 0.79 13.62 -45.11
C ASN A 11 1.08 13.09 -43.68
N PRO A 12 0.41 12.01 -43.22
CA PRO A 12 0.52 11.52 -41.84
C PRO A 12 1.93 11.06 -41.45
N ILE A 13 2.79 10.78 -42.44
CA ILE A 13 4.19 10.38 -42.22
C ILE A 13 5.03 11.55 -41.72
N MET A 14 4.76 12.78 -42.20
CA MET A 14 5.52 13.97 -41.81
C MET A 14 5.26 14.41 -40.37
N TRP A 15 4.04 14.21 -39.88
CA TRP A 15 3.67 14.50 -38.46
C TRP A 15 4.34 13.49 -37.52
N ARG A 16 4.32 12.21 -37.88
CA ARG A 16 4.95 11.13 -37.11
C ARG A 16 6.47 11.32 -36.97
N GLN A 17 7.15 11.75 -38.00
CA GLN A 17 8.59 12.08 -37.93
C GLN A 17 8.89 13.28 -37.04
N LYS A 18 8.10 14.34 -37.07
CA LYS A 18 8.27 15.51 -36.18
C LYS A 18 8.14 15.14 -34.71
N TYR A 19 7.14 14.33 -34.32
CA TYR A 19 6.96 13.91 -32.94
C TYR A 19 8.03 12.91 -32.48
N LEU A 20 8.54 12.05 -33.35
CA LEU A 20 9.67 11.17 -33.02
C LEU A 20 10.98 11.97 -32.84
N LEU A 21 11.27 12.92 -33.65
CA LEU A 21 12.46 13.76 -33.51
C LEU A 21 12.37 14.67 -32.28
N SER A 22 11.22 15.25 -31.99
CA SER A 22 11.03 16.06 -30.76
C SER A 22 11.15 15.20 -29.49
N GLY A 23 10.61 13.98 -29.48
CA GLY A 23 10.77 13.04 -28.38
C GLY A 23 12.23 12.67 -28.14
N ILE A 24 13.00 12.38 -29.19
CA ILE A 24 14.43 12.06 -29.10
C ILE A 24 15.24 13.27 -28.58
N VAL A 25 14.95 14.47 -29.03
CA VAL A 25 15.65 15.69 -28.57
C VAL A 25 15.35 15.95 -27.10
N VAL A 26 14.11 15.76 -26.65
CA VAL A 26 13.74 15.94 -25.23
C VAL A 26 14.40 14.87 -24.35
N THR A 27 14.45 13.62 -24.79
CA THR A 27 15.11 12.54 -24.02
C THR A 27 16.63 12.72 -23.98
N LEU A 28 17.27 13.11 -25.08
CA LEU A 28 18.70 13.41 -25.10
C LEU A 28 19.04 14.64 -24.25
N GLY A 29 18.20 15.66 -24.25
CA GLY A 29 18.33 16.82 -23.37
C GLY A 29 18.21 16.45 -21.88
N ALA A 30 17.25 15.60 -21.53
CA ALA A 30 17.09 15.11 -20.18
C ALA A 30 18.28 14.24 -19.71
N VAL A 31 18.77 13.36 -20.57
CA VAL A 31 19.97 12.53 -20.31
C VAL A 31 21.21 13.40 -20.15
N SER A 32 21.41 14.42 -21.00
CA SER A 32 22.53 15.36 -20.91
C SER A 32 22.47 16.16 -19.60
N LEU A 33 21.29 16.61 -19.17
CA LEU A 33 21.09 17.27 -17.87
C LEU A 33 21.41 16.35 -16.69
N ILE A 34 21.07 15.06 -16.77
CA ILE A 34 21.40 14.08 -15.74
C ILE A 34 22.93 13.84 -15.72
N ILE A 35 23.57 13.71 -16.86
CA ILE A 35 25.02 13.48 -16.97
C ILE A 35 25.82 14.71 -16.48
N SER A 36 25.41 15.92 -16.86
CA SER A 36 26.08 17.15 -16.38
C SER A 36 25.95 17.38 -14.89
N ASN A 37 24.94 16.79 -14.23
CA ASN A 37 24.78 16.88 -12.78
C ASN A 37 25.46 15.71 -12.02
N ILE A 38 26.00 14.69 -12.69
CA ILE A 38 26.67 13.55 -12.04
C ILE A 38 27.89 14.02 -11.24
N GLU A 39 28.68 14.96 -11.72
CA GLU A 39 29.83 15.51 -10.99
C GLU A 39 29.40 16.29 -9.75
N ILE A 40 28.30 17.04 -9.85
CA ILE A 40 27.73 17.76 -8.72
C ILE A 40 27.20 16.75 -7.69
N ILE A 41 26.50 15.72 -8.12
CA ILE A 41 26.01 14.66 -7.25
C ILE A 41 27.17 13.91 -6.61
N ALA A 42 28.21 13.54 -7.38
CA ALA A 42 29.39 12.87 -6.87
C ALA A 42 30.17 13.75 -5.86
N SER A 43 30.29 15.07 -6.12
CA SER A 43 30.91 16.01 -5.20
C SER A 43 30.10 16.20 -3.91
N MET A 44 28.77 16.16 -4.01
CA MET A 44 27.88 16.16 -2.84
C MET A 44 28.06 14.88 -2.02
N PHE A 45 28.14 13.71 -2.67
CA PHE A 45 28.38 12.43 -2.00
C PHE A 45 29.74 12.39 -1.28
N THR A 46 30.80 12.88 -1.93
CA THR A 46 32.13 12.95 -1.29
C THR A 46 32.16 13.92 -0.11
N LYS A 47 31.51 15.08 -0.22
CA LYS A 47 31.37 16.02 0.92
C LYS A 47 30.54 15.41 2.06
N VAL A 48 29.45 14.76 1.75
CA VAL A 48 28.61 14.05 2.73
C VAL A 48 29.41 12.98 3.46
N PHE A 49 30.26 12.23 2.74
CA PHE A 49 31.09 11.18 3.33
C PHE A 49 32.24 11.74 4.19
N GLN A 50 32.79 12.91 3.86
CA GLN A 50 33.84 13.57 4.64
C GLN A 50 33.36 14.21 5.95
N ILE A 51 32.06 14.53 6.08
CA ILE A 51 31.45 15.14 7.27
C ILE A 51 31.03 14.06 8.29
N ALA A 52 31.23 12.77 7.99
CA ALA A 52 30.89 11.66 8.87
C ALA A 52 31.85 11.57 10.06
N THR A 53 31.65 12.41 11.07
CA THR A 53 32.24 12.24 12.40
C THR A 53 31.31 11.37 13.24
N TRP A 54 31.86 10.65 14.23
CA TRP A 54 31.07 9.82 15.15
C TRP A 54 29.93 10.62 15.82
N GLU A 55 30.18 11.86 16.22
CA GLU A 55 29.18 12.77 16.82
C GLU A 55 28.01 13.07 15.88
N SER A 56 28.27 13.16 14.57
CA SER A 56 27.19 13.37 13.58
C SER A 56 26.36 12.11 13.33
N MET A 57 26.95 10.93 13.48
CA MET A 57 26.26 9.64 13.31
C MET A 57 25.38 9.28 14.50
N GLU A 58 25.77 9.62 15.73
CA GLU A 58 24.93 9.42 16.92
C GLU A 58 23.60 10.18 16.81
N GLY A 59 23.66 11.44 16.37
CA GLY A 59 22.45 12.24 16.11
C GLY A 59 21.53 11.60 15.06
N ALA A 60 22.11 11.14 13.96
CA ALA A 60 21.37 10.49 12.88
C ALA A 60 20.73 9.16 13.32
N LEU A 61 21.44 8.35 14.11
CA LEU A 61 20.90 7.09 14.66
C LEU A 61 19.76 7.33 15.65
N LEU A 62 19.87 8.37 16.48
CA LEU A 62 18.80 8.75 17.40
C LEU A 62 17.54 9.18 16.64
N ILE A 63 17.71 10.03 15.62
CA ILE A 63 16.60 10.48 14.76
C ILE A 63 15.99 9.29 14.03
N PHE A 64 16.80 8.39 13.48
CA PHE A 64 16.34 7.15 12.86
C PHE A 64 15.50 6.31 13.82
N GLY A 65 15.98 6.09 15.06
CA GLY A 65 15.28 5.34 16.10
C GLY A 65 13.94 5.97 16.50
N LEU A 66 13.91 7.30 16.65
CA LEU A 66 12.68 8.03 16.93
C LEU A 66 11.66 7.84 15.79
N ARG A 67 12.11 7.95 14.52
CA ARG A 67 11.26 7.74 13.35
C ARG A 67 10.79 6.30 13.20
N LEU A 68 11.68 5.35 13.49
CA LEU A 68 11.35 3.92 13.50
C LEU A 68 10.27 3.58 14.54
N THR A 69 10.09 4.43 15.55
CA THR A 69 9.09 4.25 16.61
C THR A 69 7.81 5.01 16.32
N ASP A 70 7.88 6.29 15.96
CA ASP A 70 6.70 7.14 15.78
C ASP A 70 5.85 6.75 14.57
N VAL A 71 6.49 6.37 13.45
CA VAL A 71 5.79 6.05 12.21
C VAL A 71 4.89 4.80 12.33
N PRO A 72 5.32 3.68 12.93
CA PRO A 72 4.43 2.56 13.22
C PRO A 72 3.26 2.93 14.13
N ILE A 73 3.49 3.77 15.13
CA ILE A 73 2.42 4.28 16.01
C ILE A 73 1.39 5.05 15.19
N GLY A 74 1.83 5.92 14.27
CA GLY A 74 0.97 6.65 13.34
C GLY A 74 0.16 5.74 12.41
N THR A 75 0.78 4.66 11.93
CA THR A 75 0.10 3.63 11.13
C THR A 75 -1.01 2.96 11.93
N LEU A 76 -0.72 2.49 13.13
CA LEU A 76 -1.71 1.87 14.02
C LEU A 76 -2.82 2.83 14.42
N LYS A 77 -2.49 4.08 14.73
CA LYS A 77 -3.47 5.15 14.99
C LYS A 77 -4.45 5.28 13.82
N THR A 78 -3.94 5.32 12.60
CA THR A 78 -4.76 5.47 11.39
C THR A 78 -5.71 4.28 11.21
N VAL A 79 -5.23 3.06 11.43
CA VAL A 79 -6.08 1.85 11.41
C VAL A 79 -7.19 1.93 12.46
N LEU A 80 -6.86 2.30 13.69
CA LEU A 80 -7.85 2.44 14.77
C LEU A 80 -8.86 3.56 14.50
N MET A 81 -8.42 4.65 13.86
CA MET A 81 -9.29 5.77 13.45
C MET A 81 -10.32 5.31 12.41
N VAL A 82 -9.89 4.58 11.37
CA VAL A 82 -10.78 4.02 10.35
C VAL A 82 -11.79 3.04 10.96
N ARG A 83 -11.37 2.30 11.98
CA ARG A 83 -12.23 1.35 12.72
C ARG A 83 -13.14 2.02 13.77
N GLY A 84 -13.03 3.34 13.96
CA GLY A 84 -13.87 4.10 14.89
C GLY A 84 -13.49 3.93 16.38
N VAL A 85 -12.31 3.41 16.69
CA VAL A 85 -11.81 3.23 18.07
C VAL A 85 -11.18 4.52 18.57
N ARG A 86 -12.03 5.50 18.92
CA ARG A 86 -11.63 6.90 19.16
C ARG A 86 -10.58 7.06 20.26
N THR A 87 -10.80 6.44 21.43
CA THR A 87 -9.94 6.62 22.60
C THR A 87 -8.49 6.20 22.33
N TRP A 88 -8.29 4.99 21.81
CA TRP A 88 -6.95 4.49 21.49
C TRP A 88 -6.29 5.25 20.34
N ALA A 89 -7.05 5.63 19.31
CA ALA A 89 -6.54 6.46 18.25
C ALA A 89 -6.05 7.83 18.75
N THR A 90 -6.78 8.46 19.70
CA THR A 90 -6.37 9.73 20.29
C THR A 90 -5.10 9.58 21.14
N LEU A 91 -5.01 8.55 21.98
CA LEU A 91 -3.83 8.31 22.82
C LEU A 91 -2.56 8.05 21.97
N LEU A 92 -2.69 7.20 20.93
CA LEU A 92 -1.58 6.96 20.01
C LEU A 92 -1.20 8.22 19.24
N GLY A 93 -2.17 9.07 18.88
CA GLY A 93 -1.90 10.33 18.20
C GLY A 93 -1.12 11.33 19.07
N LEU A 94 -1.43 11.40 20.37
CA LEU A 94 -0.66 12.21 21.31
C LEU A 94 0.78 11.71 21.45
N LEU A 95 0.96 10.40 21.56
CA LEU A 95 2.29 9.78 21.65
C LEU A 95 3.10 10.02 20.38
N GLU A 96 2.49 9.75 19.22
CA GLU A 96 3.13 9.95 17.91
C GLU A 96 3.63 11.38 17.74
N VAL A 97 2.76 12.39 17.97
CA VAL A 97 3.14 13.79 17.76
C VAL A 97 4.24 14.24 18.74
N THR A 98 4.25 13.69 19.95
CA THR A 98 5.29 14.00 20.94
C THR A 98 6.67 13.48 20.49
N ILE A 99 6.72 12.24 19.98
CA ILE A 99 7.95 11.64 19.44
C ILE A 99 8.36 12.38 18.17
N TRP A 100 7.39 12.67 17.28
CA TRP A 100 7.64 13.37 16.04
C TRP A 100 8.24 14.77 16.24
N ILE A 101 7.68 15.59 17.14
CA ILE A 101 8.20 16.94 17.39
C ILE A 101 9.61 16.91 17.98
N THR A 102 9.92 15.88 18.77
CA THR A 102 11.27 15.67 19.32
C THR A 102 12.27 15.33 18.21
N ALA A 103 11.91 14.44 17.29
CA ALA A 103 12.75 14.08 16.14
C ALA A 103 12.95 15.29 15.22
N MET A 104 11.86 16.03 14.91
CA MET A 104 11.90 17.20 14.06
C MET A 104 12.73 18.33 14.67
N GLY A 105 12.61 18.57 15.98
CA GLY A 105 13.43 19.56 16.68
C GLY A 105 14.92 19.29 16.58
N ARG A 106 15.33 18.02 16.63
CA ARG A 106 16.73 17.62 16.42
C ARG A 106 17.20 17.87 14.98
N VAL A 107 16.39 17.53 13.98
CA VAL A 107 16.71 17.79 12.57
C VAL A 107 16.83 19.28 12.31
N MET A 108 15.86 20.09 12.77
CA MET A 108 15.84 21.53 12.56
C MET A 108 16.99 22.27 13.26
N GLY A 109 17.44 21.75 14.39
CA GLY A 109 18.60 22.31 15.11
C GLY A 109 19.95 22.05 14.42
N GLN A 110 20.02 21.14 13.46
CA GLN A 110 21.26 20.71 12.78
C GLN A 110 20.99 20.35 11.31
N LEU A 111 20.33 21.25 10.57
CA LEU A 111 20.02 21.07 9.15
C LEU A 111 21.26 20.98 8.25
N ASP A 112 22.37 21.53 8.70
CA ASP A 112 23.65 21.49 7.98
C ASP A 112 24.29 20.07 8.00
N ASN A 113 23.78 19.18 8.85
CA ASN A 113 24.23 17.80 8.92
C ASN A 113 23.38 16.88 8.03
N PRO A 114 23.88 16.45 6.84
CA PRO A 114 23.12 15.62 5.93
C PRO A 114 22.81 14.23 6.49
N TRP A 115 23.57 13.75 7.49
CA TRP A 115 23.29 12.48 8.16
C TRP A 115 22.01 12.50 8.98
N ASN A 116 21.67 13.65 9.59
CA ASN A 116 20.41 13.81 10.31
C ASN A 116 19.20 13.73 9.36
N ILE A 117 19.32 14.32 8.16
CA ILE A 117 18.29 14.24 7.12
C ILE A 117 18.18 12.80 6.61
N ALA A 118 19.30 12.13 6.36
CA ALA A 118 19.32 10.73 5.93
C ALA A 118 18.70 9.82 7.00
N GLY A 119 19.09 9.99 8.26
CA GLY A 119 18.53 9.25 9.39
C GLY A 119 17.01 9.41 9.50
N TYR A 120 16.52 10.65 9.32
CA TYR A 120 15.10 10.95 9.31
C TYR A 120 14.36 10.24 8.16
N ALA A 121 14.87 10.35 6.93
CA ALA A 121 14.24 9.76 5.74
C ALA A 121 14.25 8.22 5.79
N LEU A 122 15.40 7.63 6.13
CA LEU A 122 15.55 6.17 6.26
C LEU A 122 14.70 5.63 7.41
N GLY A 123 14.67 6.33 8.54
CA GLY A 123 13.85 5.98 9.69
C GLY A 123 12.35 6.01 9.36
N TYR A 124 11.91 7.00 8.58
CA TYR A 124 10.53 7.08 8.09
C TYR A 124 10.19 5.89 7.18
N GLY A 125 11.05 5.59 6.20
CA GLY A 125 10.83 4.46 5.28
C GLY A 125 10.79 3.11 6.02
N ALA A 126 11.80 2.86 6.88
CA ALA A 126 11.85 1.66 7.71
C ALA A 126 10.67 1.56 8.69
N GLY A 127 10.28 2.68 9.30
CA GLY A 127 9.13 2.77 10.20
C GLY A 127 7.80 2.49 9.49
N THR A 128 7.63 2.98 8.26
CA THR A 128 6.46 2.68 7.43
C THR A 128 6.38 1.18 7.14
N TRP A 129 7.47 0.58 6.70
CA TRP A 129 7.54 -0.86 6.46
C TRP A 129 7.21 -1.67 7.73
N LEU A 130 7.81 -1.29 8.86
CA LEU A 130 7.56 -1.92 10.16
C LEU A 130 6.10 -1.75 10.60
N GLY A 131 5.52 -0.56 10.42
CA GLY A 131 4.11 -0.28 10.73
C GLY A 131 3.15 -1.15 9.94
N MET A 132 3.37 -1.31 8.65
CA MET A 132 2.59 -2.21 7.78
C MET A 132 2.76 -3.67 8.18
N TRP A 133 3.99 -4.09 8.54
CA TRP A 133 4.25 -5.44 9.01
C TRP A 133 3.53 -5.73 10.35
N ILE A 134 3.57 -4.80 11.30
CA ILE A 134 2.85 -4.93 12.57
C ILE A 134 1.33 -4.98 12.31
N GLU A 135 0.79 -4.10 11.46
CA GLU A 135 -0.63 -4.09 11.09
C GLU A 135 -1.08 -5.44 10.52
N SER A 136 -0.30 -5.98 9.57
CA SER A 136 -0.59 -7.27 8.97
C SER A 136 -0.56 -8.44 9.96
N ARG A 137 0.34 -8.38 10.97
CA ARG A 137 0.43 -9.38 12.03
C ARG A 137 -0.69 -9.29 13.06
N LEU A 138 -1.09 -8.07 13.39
CA LEU A 138 -2.21 -7.85 14.31
C LEU A 138 -3.54 -8.29 13.70
N ALA A 139 -3.65 -8.28 12.36
CA ALA A 139 -4.80 -8.76 11.58
C ALA A 139 -6.16 -8.39 12.22
N PHE A 140 -6.27 -7.13 12.68
CA PHE A 140 -7.48 -6.67 13.35
C PHE A 140 -8.69 -6.65 12.42
N GLY A 141 -9.85 -7.10 12.94
CA GLY A 141 -11.15 -6.93 12.32
C GLY A 141 -11.69 -8.18 11.66
N SER A 142 -12.81 -7.98 10.96
CA SER A 142 -13.52 -9.01 10.20
C SER A 142 -13.42 -8.71 8.72
N VAL A 143 -13.40 -9.75 7.92
CA VAL A 143 -13.43 -9.69 6.47
C VAL A 143 -14.68 -10.43 5.98
N GLU A 144 -15.24 -9.96 4.89
CA GLU A 144 -16.25 -10.64 4.12
C GLU A 144 -15.59 -11.34 2.94
N VAL A 145 -15.81 -12.64 2.83
CA VAL A 145 -15.25 -13.47 1.77
C VAL A 145 -16.39 -13.91 0.85
N HIS A 146 -16.33 -13.50 -0.40
CA HIS A 146 -17.23 -13.94 -1.45
C HIS A 146 -16.51 -14.96 -2.33
N THR A 147 -17.03 -16.18 -2.38
CA THR A 147 -16.51 -17.24 -3.22
C THR A 147 -17.52 -17.53 -4.34
N ILE A 148 -17.09 -17.37 -5.57
CA ILE A 148 -17.88 -17.67 -6.77
C ILE A 148 -17.35 -18.97 -7.36
N SER A 149 -18.21 -20.00 -7.39
CA SER A 149 -17.91 -21.28 -7.97
C SER A 149 -19.00 -21.65 -8.99
N LEU A 150 -18.57 -22.13 -10.14
CA LEU A 150 -19.49 -22.56 -11.22
C LEU A 150 -20.13 -23.90 -10.94
N THR A 151 -19.40 -24.83 -10.30
CA THR A 151 -19.82 -26.23 -10.18
C THR A 151 -19.83 -26.76 -8.75
N LYS A 152 -19.04 -26.19 -7.84
CA LYS A 152 -18.80 -26.75 -6.48
C LYS A 152 -19.30 -25.84 -5.36
N SER A 153 -20.16 -24.88 -5.64
CA SER A 153 -20.63 -23.89 -4.66
C SER A 153 -21.25 -24.51 -3.40
N THR A 154 -22.04 -25.57 -3.55
CA THR A 154 -22.64 -26.29 -2.42
C THR A 154 -21.58 -26.96 -1.55
N GLN A 155 -20.58 -27.62 -2.16
CA GLN A 155 -19.48 -28.26 -1.43
C GLN A 155 -18.62 -27.25 -0.70
N VAL A 156 -18.32 -26.10 -1.33
CA VAL A 156 -17.63 -24.96 -0.71
C VAL A 156 -18.42 -24.46 0.50
N ALA A 157 -19.72 -24.25 0.35
CA ALA A 157 -20.57 -23.80 1.44
C ALA A 157 -20.61 -24.81 2.62
N GLU A 158 -20.66 -26.11 2.35
CA GLU A 158 -20.60 -27.16 3.36
C GLU A 158 -19.25 -27.18 4.08
N ALA A 159 -18.15 -27.06 3.35
CA ALA A 159 -16.80 -27.02 3.93
C ALA A 159 -16.61 -25.80 4.84
N ILE A 160 -17.14 -24.65 4.45
CA ILE A 160 -17.09 -23.41 5.27
C ILE A 160 -17.97 -23.58 6.52
N ARG A 161 -19.17 -24.18 6.40
CA ARG A 161 -20.04 -24.48 7.55
C ARG A 161 -19.40 -25.50 8.50
N ALA A 162 -18.79 -26.56 7.96
CA ALA A 162 -18.06 -27.55 8.76
C ALA A 162 -16.87 -26.93 9.52
N ALA A 163 -16.31 -25.84 9.01
CA ALA A 163 -15.29 -25.04 9.68
C ALA A 163 -15.86 -24.09 10.76
N GLY A 164 -17.18 -24.08 10.97
CA GLY A 164 -17.86 -23.28 11.99
C GLY A 164 -18.24 -21.86 11.55
N TYR A 165 -18.18 -21.53 10.26
CA TYR A 165 -18.57 -20.20 9.78
C TYR A 165 -20.01 -20.16 9.29
N GLY A 166 -20.66 -19.01 9.47
CA GLY A 166 -21.96 -18.72 8.86
C GLY A 166 -21.81 -18.51 7.35
N VAL A 167 -22.70 -19.11 6.56
CA VAL A 167 -22.64 -19.06 5.10
C VAL A 167 -23.97 -18.61 4.53
N THR A 168 -23.91 -17.64 3.64
CA THR A 168 -25.02 -17.18 2.80
C THR A 168 -24.74 -17.58 1.37
N GLN A 169 -25.71 -18.17 0.69
CA GLN A 169 -25.62 -18.51 -0.73
C GLN A 169 -26.58 -17.62 -1.52
N LEU A 170 -26.05 -16.97 -2.57
CA LEU A 170 -26.80 -16.09 -3.47
C LEU A 170 -26.67 -16.63 -4.89
N GLN A 171 -27.78 -16.76 -5.58
CA GLN A 171 -27.78 -17.10 -7.01
C GLN A 171 -27.49 -15.84 -7.83
N GLY A 172 -26.63 -15.99 -8.83
CA GLY A 172 -26.26 -14.92 -9.74
C GLY A 172 -26.10 -15.44 -11.17
N PHE A 173 -25.82 -14.54 -12.08
CA PHE A 173 -25.53 -14.85 -13.47
C PHE A 173 -24.19 -14.25 -13.85
N GLY A 174 -23.27 -15.11 -14.30
CA GLY A 174 -21.98 -14.72 -14.87
C GLY A 174 -22.00 -14.85 -16.39
N GLU A 175 -20.88 -14.52 -17.02
CA GLU A 175 -20.72 -14.64 -18.48
C GLU A 175 -20.94 -16.07 -18.97
N SER A 176 -20.52 -17.06 -18.19
CA SER A 176 -20.64 -18.50 -18.53
C SER A 176 -21.96 -19.15 -18.05
N GLY A 177 -22.92 -18.36 -17.57
CA GLY A 177 -24.22 -18.84 -17.10
C GLY A 177 -24.47 -18.65 -15.61
N PRO A 178 -25.41 -19.43 -15.02
CA PRO A 178 -25.75 -19.32 -13.61
C PRO A 178 -24.54 -19.62 -12.71
N VAL A 179 -24.33 -18.77 -11.71
CA VAL A 179 -23.29 -18.92 -10.69
C VAL A 179 -23.90 -18.84 -9.30
N CYS A 180 -23.25 -19.44 -8.32
CA CYS A 180 -23.62 -19.29 -6.93
C CYS A 180 -22.48 -18.58 -6.17
N ILE A 181 -22.82 -17.48 -5.53
CA ILE A 181 -21.92 -16.70 -4.67
C ILE A 181 -22.10 -17.20 -3.25
N VAL A 182 -21.03 -17.69 -2.66
CA VAL A 182 -20.97 -18.15 -1.28
C VAL A 182 -20.30 -17.05 -0.45
N GLY A 183 -21.11 -16.33 0.33
CA GLY A 183 -20.66 -15.26 1.22
C GLY A 183 -20.45 -15.78 2.64
N THR A 184 -19.35 -15.40 3.26
CA THR A 184 -19.06 -15.68 4.67
C THR A 184 -18.30 -14.55 5.32
N ILE A 185 -18.44 -14.40 6.63
CA ILE A 185 -17.69 -13.42 7.42
C ILE A 185 -16.75 -14.16 8.35
N ALA A 186 -15.47 -13.80 8.28
CA ALA A 186 -14.42 -14.39 9.09
C ALA A 186 -13.61 -13.31 9.83
N GLU A 187 -12.95 -13.68 10.92
CA GLU A 187 -11.92 -12.84 11.50
C GLU A 187 -10.68 -12.85 10.61
N ARG A 188 -10.08 -11.68 10.37
CA ARG A 188 -8.92 -11.53 9.47
C ARG A 188 -7.76 -12.47 9.84
N LYS A 189 -7.56 -12.75 11.13
CA LYS A 189 -6.53 -13.70 11.60
C LYS A 189 -6.74 -15.15 11.16
N HIS A 190 -7.97 -15.53 10.80
CA HIS A 190 -8.32 -16.88 10.37
C HIS A 190 -8.52 -16.98 8.84
N LEU A 191 -8.31 -15.87 8.11
CA LEU A 191 -8.56 -15.78 6.67
C LEU A 191 -7.76 -16.83 5.89
N ASP A 192 -6.45 -16.91 6.13
CA ASP A 192 -5.58 -17.83 5.38
C ASP A 192 -6.02 -19.29 5.52
N GLY A 193 -6.43 -19.69 6.73
CA GLY A 193 -6.98 -21.02 6.98
C GLY A 193 -8.30 -21.28 6.25
N LEU A 194 -9.15 -20.25 6.16
CA LEU A 194 -10.41 -20.34 5.43
C LEU A 194 -10.17 -20.43 3.91
N LEU A 195 -9.30 -19.58 3.36
CA LEU A 195 -8.95 -19.59 1.94
C LEU A 195 -8.36 -20.93 1.51
N LYS A 196 -7.49 -21.52 2.34
CA LYS A 196 -6.93 -22.85 2.10
C LYS A 196 -8.01 -23.92 1.98
N LYS A 197 -8.99 -23.94 2.89
CA LYS A 197 -10.12 -24.88 2.85
C LYS A 197 -10.99 -24.69 1.60
N ILE A 198 -11.25 -23.46 1.19
CA ILE A 198 -12.01 -23.18 -0.03
C ILE A 198 -11.23 -23.71 -1.25
N HIS A 199 -9.94 -23.44 -1.30
CA HIS A 199 -9.07 -23.86 -2.40
C HIS A 199 -8.89 -25.38 -2.49
N GLU A 200 -8.91 -26.10 -1.36
CA GLU A 200 -8.89 -27.57 -1.31
C GLU A 200 -10.14 -28.17 -1.96
N VAL A 201 -11.30 -27.53 -1.83
CA VAL A 201 -12.56 -27.96 -2.44
C VAL A 201 -12.66 -27.56 -3.90
N ASP A 202 -12.37 -26.30 -4.19
CA ASP A 202 -12.44 -25.75 -5.54
C ASP A 202 -11.21 -24.86 -5.84
N PRO A 203 -10.16 -25.45 -6.44
CA PRO A 203 -8.93 -24.72 -6.78
C PRO A 203 -9.11 -23.59 -7.80
N VAL A 204 -10.21 -23.59 -8.56
CA VAL A 204 -10.49 -22.59 -9.60
C VAL A 204 -11.57 -21.59 -9.19
N ALA A 205 -12.05 -21.66 -7.94
CA ALA A 205 -13.04 -20.72 -7.44
C ALA A 205 -12.48 -19.28 -7.48
N PHE A 206 -13.31 -18.33 -7.91
CA PHE A 206 -12.99 -16.92 -7.81
C PHE A 206 -13.35 -16.40 -6.43
N ILE A 207 -12.37 -15.86 -5.72
CA ILE A 207 -12.53 -15.40 -4.33
C ILE A 207 -12.20 -13.92 -4.24
N THR A 208 -13.10 -13.14 -3.65
CA THR A 208 -12.85 -11.76 -3.24
C THR A 208 -12.93 -11.64 -1.74
N VAL A 209 -12.09 -10.75 -1.18
CA VAL A 209 -12.01 -10.51 0.26
C VAL A 209 -12.12 -9.01 0.49
N ASP A 210 -13.13 -8.61 1.24
CA ASP A 210 -13.42 -7.22 1.53
C ASP A 210 -13.32 -6.94 3.03
N ASP A 211 -12.68 -5.84 3.42
CA ASP A 211 -12.57 -5.44 4.82
C ASP A 211 -13.91 -4.90 5.34
N THR A 212 -14.43 -5.51 6.40
CA THR A 212 -15.71 -5.10 7.01
C THR A 212 -15.48 -4.18 8.20
N ARG A 213 -16.03 -2.97 8.15
CA ARG A 213 -15.90 -1.99 9.25
C ARG A 213 -16.58 -2.44 10.54
N LYS A 214 -17.77 -3.05 10.45
CA LYS A 214 -18.56 -3.45 11.61
C LYS A 214 -19.51 -4.59 11.23
N VAL A 215 -19.53 -5.61 12.06
CA VAL A 215 -20.46 -6.74 11.97
C VAL A 215 -21.34 -6.77 13.21
N ILE A 216 -22.65 -6.77 13.01
CA ILE A 216 -23.63 -6.84 14.11
C ILE A 216 -24.50 -8.10 13.89
N GLY A 217 -24.50 -9.01 14.85
CA GLY A 217 -25.22 -10.28 14.74
C GLY A 217 -24.49 -11.31 13.87
N GLY A 218 -25.20 -12.38 13.49
CA GLY A 218 -24.70 -13.47 12.67
C GLY A 218 -23.98 -14.57 13.47
N HIS A 219 -23.71 -15.69 12.78
CA HIS A 219 -23.01 -16.82 13.33
C HIS A 219 -21.50 -16.60 13.25
N ARG A 220 -20.80 -16.70 14.38
CA ARG A 220 -19.34 -16.56 14.47
C ARG A 220 -18.74 -17.83 15.06
N PRO A 221 -17.62 -18.35 14.55
CA PRO A 221 -16.90 -19.46 15.18
C PRO A 221 -16.47 -19.05 16.60
N GLY A 222 -16.75 -19.92 17.58
CA GLY A 222 -16.25 -19.73 18.95
C GLY A 222 -17.12 -18.86 19.87
N LYS A 223 -18.38 -18.62 19.54
CA LYS A 223 -19.40 -18.08 20.47
C LYS A 223 -20.54 -19.05 20.65
#